data_c200b6765d25643a6de2a80fb87cbe60
#
_entry.id   c200b6765d25643a6de2a80fb87cbe60
#
_cell.length_a   1.000
_cell.length_b   1.000
_cell.length_c   1.000
_cell.angle_alpha   90.00
_cell.angle_beta   90.00
_cell.angle_gamma   90.00
#
_symmetry.space_group_name_H-M   'P 1'
#
loop_
_entity.id
_entity.type
_entity.pdbx_description
1 polymer ?
#
loop_
_entity_poly.entity_id
_entity_poly.type
_entity_poly.pdbx_seq_one_letter_code
_entity_poly.pdbx_strand_id
1 'polypeptide(L)' 'MCQLSLRQFVRKFKNHFNLSPTQYIMKMRIHEACDLLCNGSRPIGDIAFALGFYDQSSFTVQFKKTMSMTPMQYRKQFL' A
#
# COMPACT_ATOMS: atom_id res chain seq x y z
N MET A 1 5.36 -10.72 8.97
CA MET A 1 4.17 -11.08 8.18
C MET A 1 3.15 -9.95 8.23
N CYS A 2 2.57 -9.61 7.11
CA CYS A 2 1.53 -8.59 7.07
C CYS A 2 0.27 -9.12 7.74
N GLN A 3 -0.32 -8.30 8.61
CA GLN A 3 -1.45 -8.75 9.42
C GLN A 3 -2.79 -8.65 8.70
N LEU A 4 -2.90 -7.74 7.75
CA LEU A 4 -4.15 -7.54 7.02
C LEU A 4 -4.05 -8.12 5.62
N SER A 5 -5.02 -8.92 5.25
CA SER A 5 -5.14 -9.34 3.87
C SER A 5 -5.84 -8.26 3.06
N LEU A 6 -5.65 -8.28 1.75
CA LEU A 6 -6.35 -7.36 0.86
C LEU A 6 -7.86 -7.48 1.04
N ARG A 7 -8.35 -8.70 1.22
CA ARG A 7 -9.77 -8.98 1.41
C ARG A 7 -10.33 -8.29 2.64
N GLN A 8 -9.61 -8.35 3.76
CA GLN A 8 -10.04 -7.70 5.00
C GLN A 8 -10.03 -6.19 4.84
N PHE A 9 -9.04 -5.66 4.18
CA PHE A 9 -8.92 -4.23 3.94
C PHE A 9 -10.10 -3.72 3.12
N VAL A 10 -10.41 -4.39 2.02
CA VAL A 10 -11.51 -4.00 1.15
C VAL A 10 -12.84 -4.03 1.91
N ARG A 11 -13.05 -5.07 2.71
CA ARG A 11 -14.28 -5.19 3.50
C ARG A 11 -14.45 -4.02 4.45
N LYS A 12 -13.39 -3.64 5.16
CA LYS A 12 -13.45 -2.51 6.08
C LYS A 12 -13.80 -1.22 5.37
N PHE A 13 -13.19 -0.98 4.22
CA PHE A 13 -13.45 0.25 3.48
C PHE A 13 -14.88 0.31 2.96
N LYS A 14 -15.40 -0.78 2.46
CA LYS A 14 -16.77 -0.80 1.97
C LYS A 14 -17.77 -0.48 3.06
N ASN A 15 -17.50 -0.89 4.28
CA ASN A 15 -18.44 -0.75 5.38
C ASN A 15 -18.39 0.61 6.05
N HIS A 16 -17.28 1.33 5.96
CA HIS A 16 -17.07 2.51 6.76
C HIS A 16 -16.92 3.81 5.98
N PHE A 17 -16.67 3.75 4.68
CA PHE A 17 -16.30 4.96 3.95
C PHE A 17 -16.99 5.07 2.61
N ASN A 18 -17.49 6.27 2.33
CA ASN A 18 -17.94 6.64 1.00
C ASN A 18 -16.77 7.22 0.24
N LEU A 19 -15.95 6.34 -0.30
CA LEU A 19 -14.79 6.76 -1.08
C LEU A 19 -15.16 6.86 -2.55
N SER A 20 -14.55 7.83 -3.24
CA SER A 20 -14.64 7.87 -4.69
C SER A 20 -13.94 6.65 -5.26
N PRO A 21 -14.27 6.24 -6.50
CA PRO A 21 -13.58 5.10 -7.12
C PRO A 21 -12.07 5.27 -7.15
N THR A 22 -11.58 6.48 -7.42
CA THR A 22 -10.15 6.74 -7.45
C THR A 22 -9.51 6.54 -6.08
N GLN A 23 -10.16 7.04 -5.04
CA GLN A 23 -9.65 6.88 -3.68
C GLN A 23 -9.65 5.42 -3.27
N TYR A 24 -10.68 4.69 -3.64
CA TYR A 24 -10.78 3.26 -3.33
C TYR A 24 -9.65 2.48 -3.99
N ILE A 25 -9.43 2.74 -5.27
CA ILE A 25 -8.35 2.07 -6.02
C ILE A 25 -6.99 2.39 -5.40
N MET A 26 -6.78 3.65 -5.02
CA MET A 26 -5.51 4.05 -4.40
C MET A 26 -5.28 3.32 -3.08
N LYS A 27 -6.32 3.20 -2.25
CA LYS A 27 -6.21 2.47 -0.99
C LYS A 27 -5.89 1.00 -1.21
N MET A 28 -6.50 0.39 -2.22
CA MET A 28 -6.21 -0.99 -2.56
C MET A 28 -4.77 -1.18 -3.01
N ARG A 29 -4.25 -0.25 -3.81
CA ARG A 29 -2.87 -0.31 -4.26
C ARG A 29 -1.89 -0.22 -3.09
N ILE A 30 -2.15 0.68 -2.15
CA ILE A 30 -1.30 0.82 -0.97
C ILE A 30 -1.34 -0.45 -0.13
N HIS A 31 -2.51 -1.03 0.03
CA HIS A 31 -2.62 -2.26 0.81
C HIS A 31 -1.87 -3.42 0.14
N GLU A 32 -1.97 -3.53 -1.17
CA GLU A 32 -1.21 -4.54 -1.91
C GLU A 32 0.29 -4.30 -1.78
N ALA A 33 0.70 -3.03 -1.73
CA ALA A 33 2.09 -2.69 -1.50
C ALA A 33 2.58 -3.23 -0.15
N CYS A 34 1.75 -3.19 0.87
CA CYS A 34 2.12 -3.74 2.17
C CYS A 34 2.50 -5.21 2.07
N ASP A 35 1.72 -5.98 1.33
CA ASP A 35 2.03 -7.39 1.13
C ASP A 35 3.34 -7.59 0.38
N LEU A 36 3.56 -6.80 -0.67
CA LEU A 36 4.79 -6.90 -1.45
C LEU A 36 6.01 -6.50 -0.63
N LEU A 37 5.86 -5.51 0.24
CA LEU A 37 6.94 -5.07 1.10
C LEU A 37 7.31 -6.12 2.14
N CYS A 38 6.32 -6.84 2.65
CA CYS A 38 6.55 -7.86 3.68
C CYS A 38 7.06 -9.18 3.12
N ASN A 39 6.69 -9.52 1.91
CA ASN A 39 6.88 -10.86 1.38
C ASN A 39 8.04 -11.00 0.41
N GLY A 40 8.88 -10.00 0.30
CA GLY A 40 10.01 -10.10 -0.61
C GLY A 40 11.02 -9.02 -0.40
N SER A 41 12.03 -9.06 -1.24
CA SER A 41 13.12 -8.10 -1.21
C SER A 41 13.11 -7.18 -2.43
N ARG A 42 11.97 -7.04 -3.07
CA ARG A 42 11.84 -6.18 -4.24
C ARG A 42 12.19 -4.74 -3.91
N PRO A 43 12.91 -4.05 -4.79
CA PRO A 43 13.14 -2.61 -4.61
C PRO A 43 11.82 -1.84 -4.52
N ILE A 44 11.83 -0.79 -3.74
CA ILE A 44 10.62 0.04 -3.58
C ILE A 44 10.13 0.58 -4.92
N GLY A 45 11.06 0.99 -5.78
CA GLY A 45 10.70 1.50 -7.11
C GLY A 45 9.99 0.46 -7.97
N ASP A 46 10.42 -0.78 -7.89
CA ASP A 46 9.79 -1.87 -8.65
C ASP A 46 8.36 -2.09 -8.18
N ILE A 47 8.14 -2.04 -6.87
CA ILE A 47 6.81 -2.19 -6.30
C ILE A 47 5.90 -1.04 -6.78
N ALA A 48 6.41 0.18 -6.74
CA ALA A 48 5.65 1.33 -7.20
C ALA A 48 5.23 1.17 -8.67
N PHE A 49 6.14 0.73 -9.51
CA PHE A 49 5.88 0.51 -10.92
C PHE A 49 4.84 -0.58 -11.13
N ALA A 50 5.00 -1.70 -10.42
CA ALA A 50 4.08 -2.82 -10.56
C ALA A 50 2.65 -2.46 -10.17
N LEU A 51 2.50 -1.51 -9.25
CA LEU A 51 1.19 -1.07 -8.78
C LEU A 51 0.60 0.07 -9.60
N GLY A 52 1.32 0.55 -10.61
CA GLY A 52 0.80 1.57 -11.50
C GLY A 52 1.04 3.00 -11.05
N PHE A 53 1.95 3.22 -10.14
CA PHE A 53 2.33 4.59 -9.76
C PHE A 53 3.26 5.19 -10.82
N TYR A 54 3.17 6.49 -10.96
CA TYR A 54 3.98 7.21 -11.93
C TYR A 54 5.48 7.05 -11.65
N ASP A 55 5.87 7.20 -10.38
CA ASP A 55 7.24 7.03 -9.96
C ASP A 55 7.28 6.63 -8.49
N GLN A 56 8.49 6.37 -7.98
CA GLN A 56 8.67 5.97 -6.59
C GLN A 56 8.25 7.09 -5.63
N SER A 57 8.49 8.33 -6.01
CA SER A 57 8.12 9.47 -5.16
C SER A 57 6.62 9.56 -4.95
N SER A 58 5.84 9.41 -6.03
CA SER A 58 4.38 9.40 -5.93
C SER A 58 3.89 8.29 -5.02
N PHE A 59 4.46 7.10 -5.18
CA PHE A 59 4.13 5.96 -4.34
C PHE A 59 4.44 6.27 -2.87
N THR A 60 5.63 6.79 -2.59
CA THR A 60 6.05 7.08 -1.23
C THR A 60 5.12 8.08 -0.55
N VAL A 61 4.74 9.14 -1.27
CA VAL A 61 3.84 10.15 -0.73
C VAL A 61 2.48 9.55 -0.38
N GLN A 62 1.91 8.77 -1.30
CA GLN A 62 0.61 8.15 -1.06
C GLN A 62 0.67 7.10 0.03
N PHE A 63 1.73 6.32 0.07
CA PHE A 63 1.90 5.33 1.12
C PHE A 63 1.97 6.00 2.48
N LYS A 64 2.76 7.06 2.61
CA LYS A 64 2.90 7.77 3.86
C LYS A 64 1.57 8.39 4.32
N LYS A 65 0.80 8.93 3.39
CA LYS A 65 -0.52 9.48 3.73
C LYS A 65 -1.46 8.42 4.27
N THR A 66 -1.40 7.23 3.71
CA THR A 66 -2.31 6.15 4.07
C THR A 66 -1.86 5.40 5.33
N MET A 67 -0.57 5.12 5.41
CA MET A 67 -0.02 4.25 6.46
C MET A 67 0.70 5.00 7.57
N SER A 68 0.87 6.31 7.44
CA SER A 68 1.57 7.16 8.42
C SER A 68 3.05 6.85 8.54
N MET A 69 3.62 6.15 7.57
CA MET A 69 5.05 5.86 7.52
C MET A 69 5.45 5.59 6.07
N THR A 70 6.74 5.72 5.79
CA THR A 70 7.25 5.46 4.45
C THR A 70 7.26 3.95 4.16
N PRO A 71 7.29 3.55 2.87
CA PRO A 71 7.42 2.13 2.53
C PRO A 71 8.66 1.48 3.13
N MET A 72 9.77 2.20 3.17
CA MET A 72 11.00 1.68 3.75
C MET A 72 10.87 1.45 5.25
N GLN A 73 10.24 2.39 5.96
CA GLN A 73 9.98 2.24 7.39
C GLN A 73 9.06 1.05 7.65
N TYR A 74 8.05 0.90 6.83
CA TYR A 74 7.13 -0.22 6.96
C TYR A 74 7.85 -1.55 6.77
N ARG A 75 8.68 -1.65 5.73
CA ARG A 75 9.42 -2.88 5.46
C ARG A 75 10.33 -3.25 6.64
N LYS A 76 10.99 -2.25 7.24
CA LYS A 76 11.90 -2.51 8.36
C LYS A 76 11.21 -3.08 9.58
N GLN A 77 9.92 -2.78 9.77
CA GLN A 77 9.19 -3.31 10.91
C GLN A 77 8.95 -4.81 10.82
N PHE A 78 9.04 -5.37 9.62
CA PHE A 78 8.70 -6.78 9.37
C PHE A 78 9.90 -7.60 8.90
N LEU A 79 11.08 -7.05 8.99
CA LEU A 79 12.30 -7.80 8.66
C LEU A 79 12.89 -8.49 9.89
#